data_880ba8e532d1077cfe7c650c343f7c98
#
_entry.id   880ba8e532d1077cfe7c650c343f7c98
#
_cell.length_a   1.000
_cell.length_b   1.000
_cell.length_c   1.000
_cell.angle_alpha   90.00
_cell.angle_beta   90.00
_cell.angle_gamma   90.00
#
_symmetry.space_group_name_H-M   'P 1'
#
loop_
_entity.id
_entity.type
_entity.pdbx_description
1 polymer ?
#
loop_
_entity_poly.entity_id
_entity_poly.type
_entity_poly.pdbx_seq_one_letter_code
_entity_poly.pdbx_strand_id
1 'polypeptide(L)'
;MQSADESARYLASCRSEFWQKVFEAELDYLLRQLKPGDEILSVGCGPAIMERRLTEQGFLVVGLDVSREALACAGDAIRAVAASAVEMPFPDASFDVVLYIASLQFIDDYRKALERTVQVLRPGGRMIALLLNPASGFFKERYANNESYVRKLKHTDLSAIEETAQSWFRTSGEYYLGIDGERLFDSSSPTEAALFILTGIKP
;
A
#
# COMPACT_ATOMS: atom_id res chain seq x y z
N MET A 1 24.07 -4.03 -5.75
CA MET A 1 23.84 -4.91 -6.92
C MET A 1 22.65 -5.88 -6.73
N GLN A 2 22.41 -6.44 -5.53
CA GLN A 2 21.25 -7.33 -5.29
C GLN A 2 19.88 -6.63 -5.36
N SER A 3 19.77 -5.36 -4.95
CA SER A 3 18.49 -4.62 -4.91
C SER A 3 17.96 -4.21 -6.29
N ALA A 4 18.82 -3.85 -7.24
CA ALA A 4 18.40 -3.47 -8.60
C ALA A 4 17.84 -4.68 -9.37
N ASP A 5 18.44 -5.86 -9.22
CA ASP A 5 17.97 -7.10 -9.83
C ASP A 5 16.64 -7.57 -9.21
N GLU A 6 16.42 -7.31 -7.93
CA GLU A 6 15.16 -7.60 -7.23
C GLU A 6 14.02 -6.69 -7.71
N SER A 7 14.26 -5.39 -7.85
CA SER A 7 13.28 -4.44 -8.40
C SER A 7 12.92 -4.76 -9.85
N ALA A 8 13.90 -5.15 -10.67
CA ALA A 8 13.67 -5.55 -12.06
C ALA A 8 12.82 -6.85 -12.14
N ARG A 9 13.12 -7.86 -11.30
CA ARG A 9 12.33 -9.10 -11.23
C ARG A 9 10.90 -8.83 -10.74
N TYR A 10 10.73 -7.97 -9.74
CA TYR A 10 9.41 -7.55 -9.29
C TYR A 10 8.61 -6.91 -10.41
N LEU A 11 9.18 -5.92 -11.12
CA LEU A 11 8.53 -5.28 -12.27
C LEU A 11 8.18 -6.26 -13.38
N ALA A 12 9.05 -7.23 -13.66
CA ALA A 12 8.78 -8.26 -14.66
C ALA A 12 7.58 -9.13 -14.25
N SER A 13 7.50 -9.52 -12.97
CA SER A 13 6.36 -10.29 -12.46
C SER A 13 5.04 -9.50 -12.52
N CYS A 14 5.09 -8.20 -12.25
CA CYS A 14 3.92 -7.31 -12.31
C CYS A 14 3.30 -7.17 -13.72
N ARG A 15 4.01 -7.58 -14.76
CA ARG A 15 3.50 -7.55 -16.16
C ARG A 15 2.61 -8.72 -16.52
N SER A 16 2.52 -9.75 -15.68
CA SER A 16 1.63 -10.89 -15.96
C SER A 16 0.16 -10.47 -15.95
N GLU A 17 -0.66 -11.15 -16.73
CA GLU A 17 -2.10 -10.89 -16.81
C GLU A 17 -2.77 -10.98 -15.44
N PHE A 18 -2.34 -11.95 -14.61
CA PHE A 18 -2.81 -12.09 -13.24
C PHE A 18 -2.58 -10.82 -12.42
N TRP A 19 -1.35 -10.31 -12.36
CA TRP A 19 -1.05 -9.11 -11.58
C TRP A 19 -1.72 -7.86 -12.14
N GLN A 20 -1.89 -7.77 -13.47
CA GLN A 20 -2.65 -6.66 -14.05
C GLN A 20 -4.11 -6.64 -13.55
N LYS A 21 -4.76 -7.81 -13.47
CA LYS A 21 -6.12 -7.94 -12.91
C LYS A 21 -6.16 -7.58 -11.42
N VAL A 22 -5.16 -7.98 -10.63
CA VAL A 22 -5.06 -7.59 -9.22
C VAL A 22 -4.96 -6.08 -9.08
N PHE A 23 -4.06 -5.44 -9.84
CA PHE A 23 -3.90 -3.98 -9.80
C PHE A 23 -5.14 -3.24 -10.31
N GLU A 24 -5.89 -3.78 -11.26
CA GLU A 24 -7.18 -3.22 -11.68
C GLU A 24 -8.20 -3.26 -10.53
N ALA A 25 -8.32 -4.38 -9.84
CA ALA A 25 -9.24 -4.50 -8.70
C ALA A 25 -8.86 -3.56 -7.55
N GLU A 26 -7.56 -3.43 -7.23
CA GLU A 26 -7.06 -2.48 -6.22
C GLU A 26 -7.32 -1.03 -6.63
N LEU A 27 -7.09 -0.68 -7.91
CA LEU A 27 -7.36 0.66 -8.45
C LEU A 27 -8.86 0.97 -8.36
N ASP A 28 -9.72 0.06 -8.78
CA ASP A 28 -11.17 0.24 -8.71
C ASP A 28 -11.65 0.45 -7.27
N TYR A 29 -11.04 -0.26 -6.31
CA TYR A 29 -11.31 0.00 -4.89
C TYR A 29 -10.89 1.41 -4.49
N LEU A 30 -9.67 1.81 -4.79
CA LEU A 30 -9.14 3.13 -4.43
C LEU A 30 -9.97 4.26 -5.06
N LEU A 31 -10.35 4.14 -6.34
CA LEU A 31 -11.17 5.15 -7.03
C LEU A 31 -12.54 5.37 -6.37
N ARG A 32 -13.13 4.35 -5.75
CA ARG A 32 -14.37 4.51 -4.96
C ARG A 32 -14.16 5.25 -3.64
N GLN A 33 -12.92 5.27 -3.13
CA GLN A 33 -12.57 5.92 -1.88
C GLN A 33 -12.03 7.34 -2.07
N LEU A 34 -11.45 7.63 -3.22
CA LEU A 34 -10.80 8.91 -3.52
C LEU A 34 -11.79 9.94 -4.06
N LYS A 35 -11.51 11.21 -3.87
CA LYS A 35 -12.31 12.34 -4.37
C LYS A 35 -11.49 13.11 -5.41
N PRO A 36 -12.13 13.64 -6.46
CA PRO A 36 -11.45 14.54 -7.40
C PRO A 36 -10.76 15.69 -6.68
N GLY A 37 -9.46 15.87 -6.97
CA GLY A 37 -8.65 16.92 -6.36
C GLY A 37 -7.93 16.50 -5.06
N ASP A 38 -8.12 15.28 -4.54
CA ASP A 38 -7.33 14.78 -3.41
C ASP A 38 -5.82 14.84 -3.74
N GLU A 39 -5.05 15.45 -2.85
CA GLU A 39 -3.58 15.39 -2.86
C GLU A 39 -3.14 14.15 -2.08
N ILE A 40 -2.47 13.23 -2.77
CA ILE A 40 -2.19 11.88 -2.29
C ILE A 40 -0.70 11.70 -2.00
N LEU A 41 -0.37 11.18 -0.81
CA LEU A 41 0.94 10.62 -0.50
C LEU A 41 0.85 9.09 -0.52
N SER A 42 1.64 8.42 -1.35
CA SER A 42 1.78 6.96 -1.33
C SER A 42 3.10 6.58 -0.65
N VAL A 43 3.01 5.83 0.46
CA VAL A 43 4.14 5.46 1.30
C VAL A 43 4.58 4.03 1.03
N GLY A 44 5.84 3.84 0.68
CA GLY A 44 6.38 2.57 0.21
C GLY A 44 5.92 2.29 -1.22
N CYS A 45 5.95 3.31 -2.09
CA CYS A 45 5.43 3.24 -3.45
C CYS A 45 6.27 2.35 -4.39
N GLY A 46 7.50 2.01 -4.00
CA GLY A 46 8.40 1.20 -4.81
C GLY A 46 8.56 1.76 -6.23
N PRO A 47 8.35 0.94 -7.28
CA PRO A 47 8.45 1.37 -8.68
C PRO A 47 7.20 2.12 -9.18
N ALA A 48 6.31 2.55 -8.30
CA ALA A 48 5.15 3.40 -8.53
C ALA A 48 4.14 2.87 -9.58
N ILE A 49 3.81 1.59 -9.50
CA ILE A 49 2.88 0.95 -10.46
C ILE A 49 1.46 1.50 -10.27
N MET A 50 0.96 1.53 -9.03
CA MET A 50 -0.37 2.02 -8.71
C MET A 50 -0.43 3.54 -8.79
N GLU A 51 0.61 4.21 -8.35
CA GLU A 51 0.72 5.67 -8.35
C GLU A 51 0.64 6.25 -9.77
N ARG A 52 1.26 5.57 -10.74
CA ARG A 52 1.14 5.92 -12.16
C ARG A 52 -0.30 5.81 -12.64
N ARG A 53 -0.99 4.72 -12.31
CA ARG A 53 -2.40 4.51 -12.66
C ARG A 53 -3.31 5.59 -12.05
N LEU A 54 -3.07 5.96 -10.79
CA LEU A 54 -3.79 7.05 -10.12
C LEU A 54 -3.51 8.41 -10.81
N THR A 55 -2.26 8.66 -11.21
CA THR A 55 -1.91 9.88 -11.95
C THR A 55 -2.61 9.93 -13.33
N GLU A 56 -2.71 8.80 -14.03
CA GLU A 56 -3.46 8.67 -15.28
C GLU A 56 -4.97 8.94 -15.10
N GLN A 57 -5.51 8.73 -13.90
CA GLN A 57 -6.87 9.10 -13.50
C GLN A 57 -7.01 10.57 -13.07
N GLY A 58 -5.93 11.34 -13.11
CA GLY A 58 -5.94 12.78 -12.81
C GLY A 58 -5.67 13.14 -11.35
N PHE A 59 -5.23 12.20 -10.51
CA PHE A 59 -4.85 12.50 -9.13
C PHE A 59 -3.44 13.09 -9.03
N LEU A 60 -3.24 13.97 -8.03
CA LEU A 60 -1.92 14.49 -7.67
C LEU A 60 -1.26 13.54 -6.68
N VAL A 61 -0.34 12.71 -7.17
CA VAL A 61 0.32 11.68 -6.35
C VAL A 61 1.79 12.02 -6.11
N VAL A 62 2.19 11.99 -4.83
CA VAL A 62 3.58 12.00 -4.41
C VAL A 62 3.93 10.61 -3.86
N GLY A 63 4.96 9.98 -4.40
CA GLY A 63 5.47 8.71 -3.89
C GLY A 63 6.58 8.93 -2.86
N LEU A 64 6.62 8.11 -1.83
CA LEU A 64 7.72 8.03 -0.88
C LEU A 64 8.18 6.57 -0.76
N ASP A 65 9.47 6.34 -0.92
CA ASP A 65 10.08 5.04 -0.68
C ASP A 65 11.52 5.20 -0.16
N VAL A 66 11.98 4.25 0.62
CA VAL A 66 13.36 4.23 1.13
C VAL A 66 14.35 3.76 0.06
N SER A 67 13.89 2.98 -0.90
CA SER A 67 14.72 2.42 -1.98
C SER A 67 14.83 3.38 -3.16
N ARG A 68 16.00 4.00 -3.32
CA ARG A 68 16.32 4.85 -4.48
C ARG A 68 16.29 4.04 -5.79
N GLU A 69 16.65 2.76 -5.72
CA GLU A 69 16.65 1.85 -6.87
C GLU A 69 15.22 1.57 -7.34
N ALA A 70 14.29 1.36 -6.43
CA ALA A 70 12.88 1.17 -6.78
C ALA A 70 12.29 2.45 -7.39
N LEU A 71 12.57 3.62 -6.78
CA LEU A 71 12.15 4.92 -7.31
C LEU A 71 12.74 5.23 -8.68
N ALA A 72 13.99 4.81 -8.96
CA ALA A 72 14.58 4.97 -10.30
C ALA A 72 13.78 4.22 -11.39
N CYS A 73 13.07 3.15 -11.01
CA CYS A 73 12.19 2.42 -11.93
C CYS A 73 10.85 3.14 -12.18
N ALA A 74 10.45 4.04 -11.29
CA ALA A 74 9.23 4.85 -11.45
C ALA A 74 9.39 5.91 -12.56
N GLY A 75 10.63 6.36 -12.84
CA GLY A 75 10.91 7.40 -13.84
C GLY A 75 10.20 8.71 -13.51
N ASP A 76 9.84 9.46 -14.54
CA ASP A 76 9.16 10.76 -14.42
C ASP A 76 7.63 10.67 -14.30
N ALA A 77 7.10 9.44 -14.09
CA ALA A 77 5.65 9.23 -14.08
C ALA A 77 4.96 9.87 -12.86
N ILE A 78 5.70 10.03 -11.75
CA ILE A 78 5.21 10.65 -10.52
C ILE A 78 6.31 11.48 -9.87
N ARG A 79 5.92 12.39 -8.98
CA ARG A 79 6.86 13.01 -8.05
C ARG A 79 7.21 11.99 -6.97
N ALA A 80 8.48 11.66 -6.82
CA ALA A 80 8.93 10.68 -5.84
C ALA A 80 10.02 11.26 -4.92
N VAL A 81 9.98 10.87 -3.64
CA VAL A 81 10.92 11.28 -2.60
C VAL A 81 11.54 10.06 -1.95
N ALA A 82 12.87 9.99 -1.97
CA ALA A 82 13.61 8.92 -1.30
C ALA A 82 13.76 9.28 0.20
N ALA A 83 12.90 8.71 1.04
CA ALA A 83 12.92 8.94 2.49
C ALA A 83 12.27 7.79 3.25
N SER A 84 12.51 7.75 4.56
CA SER A 84 11.89 6.79 5.47
C SER A 84 10.45 7.20 5.81
N ALA A 85 9.55 6.23 5.90
CA ALA A 85 8.18 6.44 6.36
C ALA A 85 8.09 6.95 7.81
N VAL A 86 9.11 6.71 8.63
CA VAL A 86 9.17 7.21 10.02
C VAL A 86 9.70 8.65 10.12
N GLU A 87 10.23 9.20 9.01
CA GLU A 87 10.80 10.55 8.91
C GLU A 87 10.34 11.23 7.62
N MET A 88 9.03 11.22 7.35
CA MET A 88 8.47 11.81 6.13
C MET A 88 8.85 13.31 6.02
N PRO A 89 9.54 13.73 4.94
CA PRO A 89 10.06 15.09 4.80
C PRO A 89 9.01 16.05 4.23
N PHE A 90 7.80 16.00 4.77
CA PHE A 90 6.69 16.83 4.34
C PHE A 90 6.20 17.70 5.51
N PRO A 91 5.73 18.93 5.24
CA PRO A 91 5.06 19.74 6.24
C PRO A 91 3.80 19.03 6.80
N ASP A 92 3.39 19.43 7.99
CA ASP A 92 2.14 18.97 8.57
C ASP A 92 0.95 19.44 7.70
N ALA A 93 -0.13 18.66 7.69
CA ALA A 93 -1.37 18.95 6.98
C ALA A 93 -1.16 19.23 5.47
N SER A 94 -0.31 18.45 4.80
CA SER A 94 0.01 18.59 3.37
C SER A 94 -0.88 17.76 2.45
N PHE A 95 -1.45 16.65 2.94
CA PHE A 95 -2.16 15.68 2.10
C PHE A 95 -3.59 15.45 2.56
N ASP A 96 -4.46 15.14 1.61
CA ASP A 96 -5.85 14.73 1.87
C ASP A 96 -5.93 13.22 2.12
N VAL A 97 -5.05 12.46 1.45
CA VAL A 97 -5.00 11.00 1.56
C VAL A 97 -3.55 10.51 1.68
N VAL A 98 -3.33 9.55 2.58
CA VAL A 98 -2.10 8.76 2.64
C VAL A 98 -2.43 7.32 2.32
N LEU A 99 -1.75 6.74 1.33
CA LEU A 99 -1.89 5.36 0.90
C LEU A 99 -0.72 4.50 1.38
N TYR A 100 -1.04 3.28 1.81
CA TYR A 100 -0.10 2.18 2.02
C TYR A 100 -0.59 0.98 1.19
N ILE A 101 -0.01 0.75 0.03
CA ILE A 101 -0.41 -0.35 -0.86
C ILE A 101 0.58 -1.48 -0.67
N ALA A 102 0.18 -2.51 0.10
CA ALA A 102 1.02 -3.65 0.49
C ALA A 102 2.40 -3.22 1.04
N SER A 103 2.48 -2.10 1.78
CA SER A 103 3.75 -1.53 2.22
C SER A 103 3.87 -1.37 3.75
N LEU A 104 2.81 -1.01 4.47
CA LEU A 104 2.85 -0.74 5.91
C LEU A 104 3.42 -1.92 6.73
N GLN A 105 3.07 -3.14 6.35
CA GLN A 105 3.49 -4.37 7.04
C GLN A 105 4.99 -4.67 6.91
N PHE A 106 5.70 -4.00 5.98
CA PHE A 106 7.15 -4.14 5.79
C PHE A 106 7.98 -3.10 6.56
N ILE A 107 7.35 -2.06 7.10
CA ILE A 107 8.01 -0.99 7.83
C ILE A 107 8.33 -1.47 9.24
N ASP A 108 9.61 -1.38 9.67
CA ASP A 108 10.03 -1.85 11.00
C ASP A 108 9.21 -1.21 12.11
N ASP A 109 9.18 0.10 12.16
CA ASP A 109 8.40 0.88 13.10
C ASP A 109 7.17 1.47 12.42
N TYR A 110 6.18 0.61 12.12
CA TYR A 110 4.92 1.05 11.53
C TYR A 110 4.13 1.98 12.47
N ARG A 111 4.34 1.89 13.78
CA ARG A 111 3.72 2.79 14.76
C ARG A 111 4.17 4.23 14.54
N LYS A 112 5.49 4.42 14.39
CA LYS A 112 6.07 5.73 14.07
C LYS A 112 5.64 6.23 12.69
N ALA A 113 5.53 5.33 11.70
CA ALA A 113 5.01 5.69 10.39
C ALA A 113 3.55 6.17 10.47
N LEU A 114 2.69 5.52 11.27
CA LEU A 114 1.31 5.97 11.51
C LEU A 114 1.25 7.32 12.24
N GLU A 115 2.13 7.55 13.22
CA GLU A 115 2.26 8.86 13.90
C GLU A 115 2.61 9.97 12.88
N ARG A 116 3.58 9.72 11.97
CA ARG A 116 3.92 10.67 10.91
C ARG A 116 2.79 10.84 9.90
N THR A 117 2.06 9.78 9.61
CA THR A 117 0.89 9.83 8.72
C THR A 117 -0.15 10.81 9.23
N VAL A 118 -0.49 10.76 10.52
CA VAL A 118 -1.48 11.68 11.07
C VAL A 118 -0.98 13.12 11.05
N GLN A 119 0.32 13.37 11.19
CA GLN A 119 0.88 14.72 11.11
C GLN A 119 0.77 15.31 9.71
N VAL A 120 1.15 14.55 8.66
CA VAL A 120 1.13 15.03 7.28
C VAL A 120 -0.27 15.11 6.68
N LEU A 121 -1.25 14.40 7.25
CA LEU A 121 -2.66 14.50 6.83
C LEU A 121 -3.29 15.81 7.31
N ARG A 122 -4.12 16.41 6.47
CA ARG A 122 -5.02 17.50 6.84
C ARG A 122 -6.07 17.03 7.86
N PRO A 123 -6.67 17.93 8.66
CA PRO A 123 -7.85 17.59 9.45
C PRO A 123 -8.95 16.99 8.56
N GLY A 124 -9.54 15.87 8.97
CA GLY A 124 -10.50 15.11 8.16
C GLY A 124 -9.88 14.30 7.01
N GLY A 125 -8.56 14.38 6.82
CA GLY A 125 -7.84 13.56 5.85
C GLY A 125 -7.86 12.07 6.19
N ARG A 126 -7.54 11.24 5.23
CA ARG A 126 -7.74 9.78 5.30
C ARG A 126 -6.45 9.01 5.07
N MET A 127 -6.23 7.98 5.87
CA MET A 127 -5.28 6.90 5.58
C MET A 127 -6.05 5.72 4.98
N ILE A 128 -5.51 5.11 3.93
CA ILE A 128 -6.02 3.86 3.35
C ILE A 128 -4.85 2.90 3.23
N ALA A 129 -4.90 1.79 3.94
CA ALA A 129 -3.85 0.76 3.91
C ALA A 129 -4.43 -0.56 3.37
N LEU A 130 -3.94 -0.99 2.21
CA LEU A 130 -4.20 -2.31 1.64
C LEU A 130 -3.17 -3.27 2.26
N LEU A 131 -3.59 -4.07 3.22
CA LEU A 131 -2.73 -5.00 3.95
C LEU A 131 -2.91 -6.42 3.41
N LEU A 132 -1.82 -7.13 3.24
CA LEU A 132 -1.87 -8.56 2.90
C LEU A 132 -2.49 -9.33 4.08
N ASN A 133 -3.44 -10.21 3.76
CA ASN A 133 -4.13 -11.01 4.78
C ASN A 133 -3.44 -12.36 5.00
N PRO A 134 -2.77 -12.57 6.16
CA PRO A 134 -2.04 -13.82 6.43
C PRO A 134 -2.95 -15.06 6.57
N ALA A 135 -4.24 -14.86 6.83
CA ALA A 135 -5.21 -15.96 6.95
C ALA A 135 -5.65 -16.50 5.58
N SER A 136 -5.47 -15.74 4.49
CA SER A 136 -5.91 -16.13 3.15
C SER A 136 -5.12 -17.31 2.56
N GLY A 137 -5.77 -18.07 1.69
CA GLY A 137 -5.12 -19.11 0.90
C GLY A 137 -4.00 -18.56 0.02
N PHE A 138 -4.25 -17.41 -0.62
CA PHE A 138 -3.27 -16.70 -1.45
C PHE A 138 -1.98 -16.36 -0.70
N PHE A 139 -2.10 -15.79 0.51
CA PHE A 139 -0.93 -15.48 1.33
C PHE A 139 -0.15 -16.74 1.70
N LYS A 140 -0.84 -17.79 2.18
CA LYS A 140 -0.23 -19.04 2.61
C LYS A 140 0.55 -19.72 1.47
N GLU A 141 -0.03 -19.75 0.28
CA GLU A 141 0.65 -20.27 -0.91
C GLU A 141 1.92 -19.47 -1.23
N ARG A 142 1.83 -18.14 -1.24
CA ARG A 142 2.98 -17.26 -1.47
C ARG A 142 4.04 -17.40 -0.37
N TYR A 143 3.63 -17.51 0.87
CA TYR A 143 4.55 -17.68 2.00
C TYR A 143 5.28 -19.04 1.98
N ALA A 144 4.70 -20.07 1.38
CA ALA A 144 5.36 -21.37 1.18
C ALA A 144 6.55 -21.30 0.19
N ASN A 145 6.57 -20.32 -0.70
CA ASN A 145 7.69 -20.08 -1.61
C ASN A 145 8.78 -19.25 -0.90
N ASN A 146 9.98 -19.82 -0.75
CA ASN A 146 11.10 -19.17 -0.05
C ASN A 146 11.61 -17.88 -0.71
N GLU A 147 11.39 -17.70 -2.01
CA GLU A 147 11.78 -16.49 -2.74
C GLU A 147 10.70 -15.41 -2.76
N SER A 148 9.54 -15.70 -2.19
CA SER A 148 8.41 -14.76 -2.22
C SER A 148 8.66 -13.55 -1.34
N TYR A 149 8.27 -12.37 -1.86
CA TYR A 149 8.38 -11.09 -1.14
C TYR A 149 7.57 -11.07 0.16
N VAL A 150 6.48 -11.83 0.26
CA VAL A 150 5.65 -11.88 1.48
C VAL A 150 6.40 -12.43 2.69
N ARG A 151 7.48 -13.17 2.47
CA ARG A 151 8.35 -13.64 3.57
C ARG A 151 9.14 -12.52 4.26
N LYS A 152 9.20 -11.35 3.64
CA LYS A 152 9.83 -10.15 4.21
C LYS A 152 8.86 -9.34 5.08
N LEU A 153 7.59 -9.74 5.18
CA LEU A 153 6.65 -9.11 6.09
C LEU A 153 7.17 -9.18 7.53
N LYS A 154 7.13 -8.05 8.21
CA LYS A 154 7.54 -7.90 9.61
C LYS A 154 6.35 -7.97 10.55
N HIS A 155 5.18 -7.57 10.07
CA HIS A 155 3.95 -7.47 10.85
C HIS A 155 2.81 -8.20 10.13
N THR A 156 2.34 -9.28 10.74
CA THR A 156 1.25 -10.12 10.21
C THR A 156 -0.01 -10.07 11.07
N ASP A 157 0.06 -9.46 12.26
CA ASP A 157 -1.09 -9.28 13.14
C ASP A 157 -1.89 -8.03 12.71
N LEU A 158 -2.94 -8.25 11.94
CA LEU A 158 -3.80 -7.18 11.41
C LEU A 158 -4.54 -6.45 12.53
N SER A 159 -4.95 -7.18 13.59
CA SER A 159 -5.64 -6.58 14.73
C SER A 159 -4.73 -5.62 15.49
N ALA A 160 -3.47 -6.00 15.71
CA ALA A 160 -2.50 -5.12 16.36
C ALA A 160 -2.19 -3.84 15.55
N ILE A 161 -2.21 -3.95 14.19
CA ILE A 161 -2.06 -2.79 13.32
C ILE A 161 -3.28 -1.87 13.45
N GLU A 162 -4.49 -2.42 13.41
CA GLU A 162 -5.73 -1.66 13.53
C GLU A 162 -5.84 -1.00 14.91
N GLU A 163 -5.61 -1.72 16.01
CA GLU A 163 -5.58 -1.19 17.37
C GLU A 163 -4.57 -0.02 17.51
N THR A 164 -3.40 -0.17 16.90
CA THR A 164 -2.41 0.91 16.88
C THR A 164 -2.94 2.13 16.13
N ALA A 165 -3.56 1.95 14.97
CA ALA A 165 -4.10 3.05 14.17
C ALA A 165 -5.24 3.79 14.91
N GLN A 166 -6.03 3.09 15.74
CA GLN A 166 -7.09 3.68 16.56
C GLN A 166 -6.59 4.74 17.56
N SER A 167 -5.29 4.74 17.88
CA SER A 167 -4.69 5.77 18.73
C SER A 167 -4.74 7.17 18.08
N TRP A 168 -4.86 7.26 16.77
CA TRP A 168 -4.81 8.53 16.02
C TRP A 168 -5.96 8.73 15.04
N PHE A 169 -6.67 7.64 14.66
CA PHE A 169 -7.67 7.64 13.62
C PHE A 169 -9.00 7.04 14.12
N ARG A 170 -10.10 7.49 13.53
CA ARG A 170 -11.31 6.68 13.52
C ARG A 170 -11.17 5.65 12.43
N THR A 171 -11.03 4.38 12.79
CA THR A 171 -10.75 3.30 11.85
C THR A 171 -12.00 2.55 11.41
N SER A 172 -11.92 1.97 10.23
CA SER A 172 -12.78 0.87 9.77
C SER A 172 -11.94 -0.12 8.99
N GLY A 173 -12.25 -1.41 9.15
CA GLY A 173 -11.56 -2.49 8.46
C GLY A 173 -12.54 -3.34 7.66
N GLU A 174 -12.13 -3.79 6.47
CA GLU A 174 -12.88 -4.72 5.66
C GLU A 174 -11.95 -5.68 4.91
N TYR A 175 -12.44 -6.89 4.66
CA TYR A 175 -11.75 -7.86 3.83
C TYR A 175 -12.14 -7.67 2.36
N TYR A 176 -11.16 -7.79 1.46
CA TYR A 176 -11.35 -7.47 0.05
C TYR A 176 -10.55 -8.40 -0.86
N LEU A 177 -11.15 -8.77 -2.00
CA LEU A 177 -10.57 -9.49 -3.12
C LEU A 177 -10.17 -10.94 -2.79
N GLY A 178 -11.02 -11.90 -3.14
CA GLY A 178 -10.69 -13.32 -3.12
C GLY A 178 -9.73 -13.67 -4.26
N ILE A 179 -8.70 -14.48 -3.95
CA ILE A 179 -7.73 -14.99 -4.93
C ILE A 179 -7.57 -16.50 -4.71
N ASP A 180 -7.80 -17.27 -5.78
CA ASP A 180 -7.61 -18.73 -5.81
C ASP A 180 -6.85 -19.10 -7.09
N GLY A 181 -5.57 -19.45 -6.95
CA GLY A 181 -4.62 -19.55 -8.07
C GLY A 181 -4.53 -18.23 -8.84
N GLU A 182 -4.97 -18.22 -10.10
CA GLU A 182 -5.04 -17.01 -10.95
C GLU A 182 -6.46 -16.43 -11.06
N ARG A 183 -7.43 -17.00 -10.37
CA ARG A 183 -8.81 -16.53 -10.38
C ARG A 183 -9.05 -15.51 -9.30
N LEU A 184 -9.54 -14.34 -9.70
CA LEU A 184 -10.02 -13.28 -8.81
C LEU A 184 -11.54 -13.39 -8.66
N PHE A 185 -12.06 -13.13 -7.46
CA PHE A 185 -13.49 -13.09 -7.17
C PHE A 185 -13.79 -12.15 -5.99
N ASP A 186 -15.04 -11.72 -5.91
CA ASP A 186 -15.46 -10.88 -4.77
C ASP A 186 -15.51 -11.73 -3.50
N SER A 187 -14.81 -11.31 -2.46
CA SER A 187 -14.87 -11.92 -1.14
C SER A 187 -14.60 -10.91 -0.04
N SER A 188 -15.44 -10.96 0.97
CA SER A 188 -15.24 -10.27 2.27
C SER A 188 -14.98 -11.28 3.41
N SER A 189 -14.68 -12.53 3.06
CA SER A 189 -14.36 -13.58 4.02
C SER A 189 -12.95 -13.39 4.59
N PRO A 190 -12.76 -13.42 5.92
CA PRO A 190 -11.44 -13.31 6.54
C PRO A 190 -10.45 -14.40 6.13
N THR A 191 -10.91 -15.52 5.59
CA THR A 191 -10.06 -16.67 5.19
C THR A 191 -9.83 -16.78 3.69
N GLU A 192 -10.61 -16.06 2.89
CA GLU A 192 -10.53 -16.13 1.41
C GLU A 192 -9.96 -14.85 0.81
N ALA A 193 -10.30 -13.68 1.39
CA ALA A 193 -9.86 -12.40 0.89
C ALA A 193 -8.34 -12.23 1.05
N ALA A 194 -7.67 -11.88 -0.03
CA ALA A 194 -6.22 -11.67 -0.06
C ALA A 194 -5.79 -10.40 0.68
N LEU A 195 -6.68 -9.41 0.79
CA LEU A 195 -6.42 -8.12 1.41
C LEU A 195 -7.34 -7.88 2.61
N PHE A 196 -6.79 -7.19 3.61
CA PHE A 196 -7.53 -6.47 4.64
C PHE A 196 -7.27 -4.98 4.42
N ILE A 197 -8.33 -4.22 4.22
CA ILE A 197 -8.24 -2.79 3.97
C ILE A 197 -8.57 -2.06 5.25
N LEU A 198 -7.59 -1.33 5.76
CA LEU A 198 -7.73 -0.48 6.94
C LEU A 198 -7.84 0.97 6.50
N THR A 199 -8.98 1.58 6.75
CA THR A 199 -9.20 3.02 6.56
C THR A 199 -9.18 3.73 7.90
N GLY A 200 -8.48 4.86 7.98
CA GLY A 200 -8.42 5.72 9.15
C GLY A 200 -8.75 7.17 8.78
N ILE A 201 -9.67 7.79 9.48
CA ILE A 201 -10.00 9.21 9.32
C ILE A 201 -9.36 9.99 10.47
N LYS A 202 -8.52 10.98 10.13
CA LYS A 202 -7.95 11.92 11.11
C LYS A 202 -9.07 12.78 11.68
N PRO A 203 -9.23 12.86 13.01
CA PRO A 203 -10.21 13.73 13.66
C PRO A 203 -10.08 15.20 13.27
#